data_1eb060d7eed05c1a56b615bc4033512f
#
_entry.id   1eb060d7eed05c1a56b615bc4033512f
#
_cell.length_a   1.000
_cell.length_b   1.000
_cell.length_c   1.000
_cell.angle_alpha   90.00
_cell.angle_beta   90.00
_cell.angle_gamma   90.00
#
_symmetry.space_group_name_H-M   'P 1'
#
loop_
_entity.id
_entity.type
_entity.pdbx_description
1 polymer ?
#
loop_
_entity_poly.entity_id
_entity_poly.type
_entity_poly.pdbx_seq_one_letter_code
_entity_poly.pdbx_strand_id
1 'polypeptide(L)'
;MICFVMVALAFIDGILGVFLPQIKPELGINDTQASAIFVVNLLGFCVFTSIGGHLCDKIGSRKSFFLLLGTLLLFCLAMLCAHTYARLILLSFILYCALAALTVTVNSFIPSLFTTSQAFFMSFFHLVNYGGIALSKTTAGLLIRHNVNWRFIYLIIAAILIICLGLWHFSFFPAPVVPDTEKKPERTLPLKHIFSTAFFLYVAAVGGYLSSVTAMHNWFVNYAVISFHM
;
A
#
# COMPACT_ATOMS: atom_id res chain seq x y z
N MET A 1 5.68 13.11 -10.08
CA MET A 1 4.35 12.68 -9.65
C MET A 1 4.35 11.23 -9.17
N ILE A 2 4.67 10.20 -9.98
CA ILE A 2 4.66 8.79 -9.54
C ILE A 2 5.49 8.58 -8.27
N CYS A 3 6.66 9.20 -8.15
CA CYS A 3 7.46 9.15 -6.92
C CYS A 3 6.70 9.64 -5.68
N PHE A 4 5.96 10.74 -5.79
CA PHE A 4 5.14 11.24 -4.67
C PHE A 4 4.05 10.27 -4.27
N VAL A 5 3.42 9.64 -5.26
CA VAL A 5 2.42 8.59 -4.99
C VAL A 5 3.06 7.38 -4.31
N MET A 6 4.22 6.92 -4.79
CA MET A 6 4.96 5.82 -4.15
C MET A 6 5.34 6.15 -2.70
N VAL A 7 5.73 7.40 -2.41
CA VAL A 7 5.98 7.85 -1.04
C VAL A 7 4.69 7.87 -0.22
N ALA A 8 3.57 8.33 -0.77
CA ALA A 8 2.28 8.33 -0.07
C ALA A 8 1.82 6.91 0.29
N LEU A 9 1.95 5.95 -0.66
CA LEU A 9 1.65 4.54 -0.40
C LEU A 9 2.56 3.98 0.69
N ALA A 10 3.85 4.30 0.64
CA ALA A 10 4.83 3.88 1.62
C ALA A 10 4.54 4.39 3.04
N PHE A 11 3.99 5.60 3.17
CA PHE A 11 3.61 6.16 4.47
C PHE A 11 2.40 5.44 5.09
N ILE A 12 1.54 4.84 4.29
CA ILE A 12 0.40 4.05 4.78
C ILE A 12 0.86 2.65 5.20
N ASP A 13 1.81 2.08 4.44
CA ASP A 13 2.27 0.71 4.65
C ASP A 13 3.11 0.56 5.93
N GLY A 14 2.69 -0.35 6.80
CA GLY A 14 3.40 -0.70 8.03
C GLY A 14 3.37 0.36 9.14
N ILE A 15 2.68 1.51 8.96
CA ILE A 15 2.67 2.58 9.96
C ILE A 15 1.94 2.16 11.25
N LEU A 16 0.89 1.36 11.14
CA LEU A 16 0.14 0.83 12.29
C LEU A 16 1.04 0.01 13.23
N GLY A 17 1.98 -0.78 12.67
CA GLY A 17 2.90 -1.58 13.44
C GLY A 17 3.83 -0.73 14.33
N VAL A 18 4.26 0.43 13.84
CA VAL A 18 5.14 1.34 14.60
C VAL A 18 4.40 1.95 15.78
N PHE A 19 3.12 2.30 15.61
CA PHE A 19 2.30 2.89 16.67
C PHE A 19 1.59 1.87 17.56
N LEU A 20 1.80 0.58 17.34
CA LEU A 20 1.16 -0.49 18.11
C LEU A 20 1.33 -0.33 19.64
N PRO A 21 2.53 0.06 20.16
CA PRO A 21 2.70 0.31 21.59
C PRO A 21 1.82 1.43 22.16
N GLN A 22 1.43 2.42 21.35
CA GLN A 22 0.49 3.48 21.76
C GLN A 22 -0.98 3.05 21.57
N ILE A 23 -1.29 2.36 20.50
CA ILE A 23 -2.65 1.93 20.15
C ILE A 23 -3.19 0.89 21.13
N LYS A 24 -2.36 -0.09 21.53
CA LYS A 24 -2.78 -1.18 22.44
C LYS A 24 -3.33 -0.67 23.77
N PRO A 25 -2.61 0.15 24.57
CA PRO A 25 -3.12 0.65 25.84
C PRO A 25 -4.28 1.65 25.67
N GLU A 26 -4.27 2.45 24.59
CA GLU A 26 -5.32 3.45 24.35
C GLU A 26 -6.67 2.80 24.04
N LEU A 27 -6.68 1.75 23.24
CA LEU A 27 -7.91 1.03 22.84
C LEU A 27 -8.20 -0.19 23.70
N GLY A 28 -7.35 -0.51 24.65
CA GLY A 28 -7.49 -1.68 25.53
C GLY A 28 -7.43 -3.01 24.77
N ILE A 29 -6.63 -3.10 23.71
CA ILE A 29 -6.54 -4.29 22.86
C ILE A 29 -5.34 -5.16 23.23
N ASN A 30 -5.52 -6.47 23.12
CA ASN A 30 -4.48 -7.47 23.32
C ASN A 30 -3.73 -7.79 22.00
N ASP A 31 -2.67 -8.61 22.08
CA ASP A 31 -1.86 -8.99 20.92
C ASP A 31 -2.65 -9.77 19.86
N THR A 32 -3.63 -10.58 20.28
CA THR A 32 -4.49 -11.32 19.35
C THR A 32 -5.36 -10.36 18.53
N GLN A 33 -5.93 -9.35 19.17
CA GLN A 33 -6.73 -8.32 18.50
C GLN A 33 -5.86 -7.46 17.58
N ALA A 34 -4.65 -7.12 18.00
CA ALA A 34 -3.69 -6.41 17.14
C ALA A 34 -3.31 -7.23 15.90
N SER A 35 -3.05 -8.54 16.09
CA SER A 35 -2.77 -9.46 14.98
C SER A 35 -3.96 -9.54 14.01
N ALA A 36 -5.19 -9.55 14.52
CA ALA A 36 -6.38 -9.61 13.69
C ALA A 36 -6.51 -8.38 12.76
N ILE A 37 -6.09 -7.19 13.20
CA ILE A 37 -6.05 -6.00 12.34
C ILE A 37 -5.14 -6.25 11.13
N PHE A 38 -3.93 -6.76 11.36
CA PHE A 38 -2.98 -7.03 10.27
C PHE A 38 -3.47 -8.11 9.31
N VAL A 39 -4.09 -9.18 9.83
CA VAL A 39 -4.66 -10.25 9.01
C VAL A 39 -5.80 -9.72 8.14
N VAL A 40 -6.71 -8.95 8.71
CA VAL A 40 -7.84 -8.36 7.97
C VAL A 40 -7.35 -7.37 6.91
N ASN A 41 -6.35 -6.55 7.23
CA ASN A 41 -5.73 -5.65 6.27
C ASN A 41 -5.07 -6.41 5.10
N LEU A 42 -4.36 -7.51 5.40
CA LEU A 42 -3.74 -8.35 4.38
C LEU A 42 -4.78 -9.02 3.48
N LEU A 43 -5.88 -9.51 4.04
CA LEU A 43 -7.00 -10.07 3.25
C LEU A 43 -7.60 -9.03 2.33
N GLY A 44 -7.83 -7.80 2.82
CA GLY A 44 -8.25 -6.67 2.01
C GLY A 44 -7.28 -6.38 0.87
N PHE A 45 -6.00 -6.34 1.18
CA PHE A 45 -4.94 -6.14 0.18
C PHE A 45 -4.96 -7.22 -0.91
N CYS A 46 -5.01 -8.50 -0.53
CA CYS A 46 -5.04 -9.62 -1.48
C CYS A 46 -6.25 -9.59 -2.42
N VAL A 47 -7.45 -9.31 -1.90
CA VAL A 47 -8.67 -9.26 -2.71
C VAL A 47 -8.66 -8.06 -3.65
N PHE A 48 -8.29 -6.89 -3.14
CA PHE A 48 -8.38 -5.64 -3.90
C PHE A 48 -7.23 -5.42 -4.89
N THR A 49 -6.14 -6.18 -4.83
CA THR A 49 -5.15 -6.22 -5.91
C THR A 49 -5.78 -6.65 -7.23
N SER A 50 -6.63 -7.67 -7.22
CA SER A 50 -7.35 -8.14 -8.42
C SER A 50 -8.41 -7.14 -8.89
N ILE A 51 -9.12 -6.51 -7.96
CA ILE A 51 -10.16 -5.52 -8.25
C ILE A 51 -9.55 -4.25 -8.86
N GLY A 52 -8.36 -3.84 -8.38
CA GLY A 52 -7.67 -2.64 -8.88
C GLY A 52 -7.35 -2.71 -10.37
N GLY A 53 -6.88 -3.85 -10.86
CA GLY A 53 -6.66 -4.07 -12.29
C GLY A 53 -7.96 -3.94 -13.09
N HIS A 54 -9.02 -4.62 -12.65
CA HIS A 54 -10.33 -4.58 -13.31
C HIS A 54 -10.97 -3.18 -13.34
N LEU A 55 -10.73 -2.40 -12.29
CA LEU A 55 -11.19 -1.01 -12.22
C LEU A 55 -10.51 -0.15 -13.29
N CYS A 56 -9.18 -0.32 -13.47
CA CYS A 56 -8.43 0.37 -14.51
C CYS A 56 -8.94 0.04 -15.91
N ASP A 57 -9.27 -1.23 -16.16
CA ASP A 57 -9.77 -1.68 -17.45
C ASP A 57 -11.15 -1.09 -17.76
N LYS A 58 -12.03 -0.97 -16.75
CA LYS A 58 -13.42 -0.50 -16.95
C LYS A 58 -13.56 1.02 -17.08
N ILE A 59 -12.95 1.78 -16.18
CA ILE A 59 -13.16 3.24 -16.11
C ILE A 59 -11.95 4.04 -16.61
N GLY A 60 -10.90 3.36 -17.00
CA GLY A 60 -9.64 3.93 -17.46
C GLY A 60 -8.71 4.36 -16.31
N SER A 61 -7.42 4.27 -16.57
CA SER A 61 -6.38 4.47 -15.54
C SER A 61 -6.44 5.84 -14.87
N ARG A 62 -6.74 6.91 -15.62
CA ARG A 62 -6.79 8.28 -15.06
C ARG A 62 -7.91 8.45 -14.03
N LYS A 63 -9.10 7.97 -14.34
CA LYS A 63 -10.27 8.06 -13.43
C LYS A 63 -10.10 7.14 -12.22
N SER A 64 -9.60 5.93 -12.44
CA SER A 64 -9.30 4.96 -11.36
C SER A 64 -8.31 5.53 -10.37
N PHE A 65 -7.26 6.16 -10.87
CA PHE A 65 -6.22 6.78 -10.04
C PHE A 65 -6.80 7.90 -9.16
N PHE A 66 -7.57 8.80 -9.76
CA PHE A 66 -8.21 9.90 -9.03
C PHE A 66 -9.19 9.41 -7.97
N LEU A 67 -10.01 8.41 -8.31
CA LEU A 67 -10.96 7.78 -7.38
C LEU A 67 -10.22 7.13 -6.20
N LEU A 68 -9.17 6.35 -6.47
CA LEU A 68 -8.44 5.64 -5.44
C LEU A 68 -7.63 6.57 -4.52
N LEU A 69 -7.00 7.61 -5.07
CA LEU A 69 -6.36 8.66 -4.25
C LEU A 69 -7.36 9.40 -3.38
N GLY A 70 -8.55 9.73 -3.92
CA GLY A 70 -9.62 10.36 -3.16
C GLY A 70 -10.14 9.44 -2.05
N THR A 71 -10.28 8.16 -2.31
CA THR A 71 -10.66 7.15 -1.30
C THR A 71 -9.60 7.06 -0.21
N LEU A 72 -8.31 6.99 -0.55
CA LEU A 72 -7.23 6.98 0.43
C LEU A 72 -7.24 8.24 1.30
N LEU A 73 -7.41 9.41 0.70
CA LEU A 73 -7.50 10.68 1.43
C LEU A 73 -8.67 10.68 2.41
N LEU A 74 -9.87 10.28 1.94
CA LEU A 74 -11.06 10.21 2.78
C LEU A 74 -10.86 9.30 3.98
N PHE A 75 -10.32 8.09 3.77
CA PHE A 75 -10.13 7.13 4.84
C PHE A 75 -8.93 7.46 5.74
N CYS A 76 -7.88 8.13 5.24
CA CYS A 76 -6.86 8.73 6.09
C CYS A 76 -7.45 9.77 7.05
N LEU A 77 -8.31 10.64 6.57
CA LEU A 77 -8.99 11.61 7.45
C LEU A 77 -9.96 10.92 8.42
N ALA A 78 -10.66 9.87 7.97
CA ALA A 78 -11.53 9.09 8.84
C ALA A 78 -10.78 8.37 9.96
N MET A 79 -9.49 8.02 9.76
CA MET A 79 -8.65 7.42 10.82
C MET A 79 -8.47 8.34 12.04
N LEU A 80 -8.64 9.64 11.90
CA LEU A 80 -8.65 10.58 13.03
C LEU A 80 -9.79 10.28 14.02
N CYS A 81 -10.88 9.67 13.53
CA CYS A 81 -12.06 9.27 14.32
C CYS A 81 -11.99 7.81 14.83
N ALA A 82 -10.84 7.14 14.70
CA ALA A 82 -10.65 5.76 15.14
C ALA A 82 -10.42 5.68 16.66
N HIS A 83 -11.48 5.84 17.46
CA HIS A 83 -11.45 5.79 18.93
C HIS A 83 -11.87 4.44 19.50
N THR A 84 -12.24 3.47 18.68
CA THR A 84 -12.62 2.12 19.11
C THR A 84 -11.96 1.08 18.22
N TYR A 85 -11.76 -0.13 18.76
CA TYR A 85 -11.20 -1.24 18.02
C TYR A 85 -11.98 -1.55 16.73
N ALA A 86 -13.31 -1.54 16.80
CA ALA A 86 -14.16 -1.84 15.65
C ALA A 86 -14.00 -0.78 14.52
N ARG A 87 -13.88 0.49 14.89
CA ARG A 87 -13.60 1.55 13.89
C ARG A 87 -12.20 1.45 13.32
N LEU A 88 -11.20 1.17 14.15
CA LEU A 88 -9.83 1.00 13.70
C LEU A 88 -9.71 -0.12 12.65
N ILE A 89 -10.26 -1.31 12.94
CA ILE A 89 -10.18 -2.47 12.02
C ILE A 89 -10.94 -2.21 10.73
N LEU A 90 -12.12 -1.58 10.79
CA LEU A 90 -12.91 -1.27 9.60
C LEU A 90 -12.23 -0.22 8.71
N LEU A 91 -11.78 0.89 9.31
CA LEU A 91 -11.15 1.98 8.55
C LEU A 91 -9.80 1.56 7.97
N SER A 92 -9.00 0.82 8.74
CA SER A 92 -7.72 0.30 8.23
C SER A 92 -7.93 -0.72 7.12
N PHE A 93 -8.93 -1.61 7.22
CA PHE A 93 -9.29 -2.55 6.16
C PHE A 93 -9.57 -1.83 4.84
N ILE A 94 -10.47 -0.82 4.86
CA ILE A 94 -10.82 -0.07 3.64
C ILE A 94 -9.61 0.70 3.10
N LEU A 95 -8.78 1.25 3.99
CA LEU A 95 -7.55 1.94 3.62
C LEU A 95 -6.60 1.00 2.89
N TYR A 96 -6.41 -0.23 3.38
CA TYR A 96 -5.56 -1.24 2.75
C TYR A 96 -6.16 -1.79 1.44
N CYS A 97 -7.48 -1.87 1.33
CA CYS A 97 -8.15 -2.18 0.06
C CYS A 97 -7.84 -1.13 -1.02
N ALA A 98 -7.96 0.15 -0.68
CA ALA A 98 -7.66 1.24 -1.59
C ALA A 98 -6.15 1.33 -1.91
N LEU A 99 -5.29 1.07 -0.91
CA LEU A 99 -3.84 0.98 -1.06
C LEU A 99 -3.46 -0.10 -2.09
N ALA A 100 -4.02 -1.30 -1.96
CA ALA A 100 -3.79 -2.42 -2.87
C ALA A 100 -4.18 -2.08 -4.31
N ALA A 101 -5.41 -1.59 -4.49
CA ALA A 101 -5.92 -1.22 -5.81
C ALA A 101 -5.07 -0.13 -6.46
N LEU A 102 -4.64 0.89 -5.71
CA LEU A 102 -3.79 1.96 -6.22
C LEU A 102 -2.38 1.45 -6.55
N THR A 103 -1.81 0.57 -5.73
CA THR A 103 -0.50 -0.05 -5.98
C THR A 103 -0.48 -0.79 -7.32
N VAL A 104 -1.50 -1.60 -7.59
CA VAL A 104 -1.63 -2.31 -8.88
C VAL A 104 -1.79 -1.31 -10.03
N THR A 105 -2.63 -0.29 -9.85
CA THR A 105 -2.84 0.77 -10.83
C THR A 105 -1.53 1.47 -11.20
N VAL A 106 -0.73 1.85 -10.20
CA VAL A 106 0.58 2.49 -10.42
C VAL A 106 1.54 1.55 -11.14
N ASN A 107 1.64 0.31 -10.69
CA ASN A 107 2.54 -0.69 -11.27
C ASN A 107 2.17 -1.02 -12.73
N SER A 108 0.88 -1.05 -13.06
CA SER A 108 0.41 -1.24 -14.45
C SER A 108 0.70 -0.03 -15.34
N PHE A 109 0.80 1.17 -14.73
CA PHE A 109 0.98 2.41 -15.46
C PHE A 109 2.44 2.67 -15.84
N ILE A 110 3.39 2.22 -15.01
CA ILE A 110 4.84 2.42 -15.24
C ILE A 110 5.30 1.86 -16.60
N PRO A 111 4.99 0.60 -16.97
CA PRO A 111 5.41 0.06 -18.26
C PRO A 111 4.80 0.77 -19.47
N SER A 112 3.61 1.36 -19.34
CA SER A 112 2.95 2.11 -20.42
C SER A 112 3.59 3.48 -20.66
N LEU A 113 4.21 4.06 -19.62
CA LEU A 113 4.93 5.35 -19.74
C LEU A 113 6.37 5.20 -20.19
N PHE A 114 7.01 4.11 -19.77
CA PHE A 114 8.44 3.87 -20.03
C PHE A 114 8.59 2.61 -20.88
N THR A 115 8.45 2.76 -22.20
CA THR A 115 8.56 1.64 -23.15
C THR A 115 10.00 1.13 -23.26
N THR A 116 10.99 2.02 -23.03
CA THR A 116 12.41 1.66 -22.99
C THR A 116 12.86 1.54 -21.53
N SER A 117 13.64 0.50 -21.21
CA SER A 117 14.21 0.28 -19.86
C SER A 117 13.17 0.11 -18.75
N GLN A 118 12.05 -0.56 -19.03
CA GLN A 118 10.95 -0.79 -18.09
C GLN A 118 11.42 -1.36 -16.74
N ALA A 119 12.32 -2.36 -16.75
CA ALA A 119 12.86 -2.98 -15.55
C ALA A 119 13.60 -1.97 -14.65
N PHE A 120 14.36 -1.04 -15.25
CA PHE A 120 15.05 0.01 -14.51
C PHE A 120 14.06 0.93 -13.80
N PHE A 121 13.04 1.44 -14.52
CA PHE A 121 12.05 2.34 -13.92
C PHE A 121 11.21 1.65 -12.85
N MET A 122 10.81 0.38 -13.05
CA MET A 122 10.12 -0.41 -12.02
C MET A 122 10.96 -0.50 -10.75
N SER A 123 12.25 -0.89 -10.89
CA SER A 123 13.16 -0.99 -9.75
C SER A 123 13.39 0.36 -9.07
N PHE A 124 13.52 1.43 -9.84
CA PHE A 124 13.68 2.80 -9.33
C PHE A 124 12.46 3.23 -8.50
N PHE A 125 11.23 3.01 -8.98
CA PHE A 125 10.03 3.39 -8.24
C PHE A 125 9.84 2.52 -6.97
N HIS A 126 10.23 1.27 -7.00
CA HIS A 126 10.28 0.44 -5.79
C HIS A 126 11.33 0.94 -4.79
N LEU A 127 12.52 1.39 -5.26
CA LEU A 127 13.52 2.02 -4.41
C LEU A 127 12.96 3.28 -3.73
N VAL A 128 12.24 4.13 -4.46
CA VAL A 128 11.56 5.31 -3.91
C VAL A 128 10.52 4.90 -2.86
N ASN A 129 9.76 3.83 -3.11
CA ASN A 129 8.79 3.31 -2.15
C ASN A 129 9.47 2.84 -0.86
N TYR A 130 10.55 2.05 -0.93
CA TYR A 130 11.29 1.61 0.26
C TYR A 130 11.95 2.77 1.01
N GLY A 131 12.47 3.77 0.30
CA GLY A 131 12.93 5.03 0.89
C GLY A 131 11.80 5.78 1.63
N GLY A 132 10.62 5.79 1.04
CA GLY A 132 9.40 6.32 1.64
C GLY A 132 8.99 5.57 2.93
N ILE A 133 9.10 4.23 2.96
CA ILE A 133 8.84 3.42 4.16
C ILE A 133 9.84 3.79 5.28
N ALA A 134 11.12 3.93 4.97
CA ALA A 134 12.13 4.33 5.95
C ALA A 134 11.81 5.73 6.51
N LEU A 135 11.47 6.68 5.63
CA LEU A 135 11.09 8.05 6.03
C LEU A 135 9.82 8.04 6.90
N SER A 136 8.80 7.26 6.53
CA SER A 136 7.56 7.10 7.29
C SER A 136 7.82 6.62 8.71
N LYS A 137 8.64 5.57 8.86
CA LYS A 137 8.98 5.00 10.17
C LYS A 137 9.82 5.96 11.02
N THR A 138 10.75 6.69 10.40
CA THR A 138 11.53 7.74 11.09
C THR A 138 10.61 8.85 11.57
N THR A 139 9.68 9.31 10.73
CA THR A 139 8.67 10.31 11.10
C THR A 139 7.80 9.82 12.26
N ALA A 140 7.32 8.57 12.20
CA ALA A 140 6.56 7.97 13.29
C ALA A 140 7.36 7.90 14.59
N GLY A 141 8.62 7.50 14.53
CA GLY A 141 9.51 7.47 15.71
C GLY A 141 9.70 8.86 16.33
N LEU A 142 9.83 9.91 15.52
CA LEU A 142 9.88 11.29 16.01
C LEU A 142 8.56 11.72 16.68
N LEU A 143 7.42 11.37 16.11
CA LEU A 143 6.11 11.65 16.71
C LEU A 143 5.96 10.95 18.07
N ILE A 144 6.37 9.68 18.18
CA ILE A 144 6.35 8.93 19.43
C ILE A 144 7.25 9.61 20.47
N ARG A 145 8.47 10.01 20.09
CA ARG A 145 9.41 10.69 20.97
C ARG A 145 8.86 12.01 21.54
N HIS A 146 8.06 12.72 20.76
CA HIS A 146 7.40 13.97 21.20
C HIS A 146 6.03 13.73 21.83
N ASN A 147 5.65 12.50 22.16
CA ASN A 147 4.35 12.14 22.74
C ASN A 147 3.16 12.62 21.90
N VAL A 148 3.33 12.70 20.58
CA VAL A 148 2.25 13.07 19.67
C VAL A 148 1.35 11.86 19.45
N ASN A 149 0.04 12.07 19.47
CA ASN A 149 -0.93 11.01 19.24
C ASN A 149 -0.74 10.40 17.84
N TRP A 150 -0.76 9.07 17.74
CA TRP A 150 -0.56 8.32 16.51
C TRP A 150 -1.49 8.71 15.35
N ARG A 151 -2.66 9.28 15.65
CA ARG A 151 -3.60 9.74 14.62
C ARG A 151 -3.05 10.89 13.78
N PHE A 152 -2.16 11.72 14.33
CA PHE A 152 -1.60 12.86 13.60
C PHE A 152 -0.75 12.46 12.39
N ILE A 153 -0.22 11.22 12.35
CA ILE A 153 0.49 10.73 11.16
C ILE A 153 -0.43 10.72 9.93
N TYR A 154 -1.72 10.44 10.13
CA TYR A 154 -2.70 10.43 9.03
C TYR A 154 -2.97 11.83 8.45
N LEU A 155 -2.74 12.91 9.22
CA LEU A 155 -2.76 14.28 8.67
C LEU A 155 -1.56 14.52 7.74
N ILE A 156 -0.39 14.02 8.10
CA ILE A 156 0.81 14.10 7.24
C ILE A 156 0.54 13.33 5.94
N ILE A 157 0.01 12.12 6.04
CA ILE A 157 -0.35 11.32 4.88
C ILE A 157 -1.40 12.03 4.02
N ALA A 158 -2.44 12.60 4.65
CA ALA A 158 -3.47 13.36 3.96
C ALA A 158 -2.90 14.56 3.20
N ALA A 159 -1.96 15.30 3.81
CA ALA A 159 -1.27 16.41 3.15
C ALA A 159 -0.49 15.94 1.90
N ILE A 160 0.23 14.83 2.00
CA ILE A 160 0.93 14.22 0.86
C ILE A 160 -0.07 13.80 -0.23
N LEU A 161 -1.20 13.18 0.13
CA LEU A 161 -2.24 12.77 -0.81
C LEU A 161 -2.90 13.96 -1.50
N ILE A 162 -3.12 15.08 -0.80
CA ILE A 162 -3.64 16.34 -1.39
C ILE A 162 -2.65 16.87 -2.44
N ILE A 163 -1.35 16.88 -2.12
CA ILE A 163 -0.31 17.26 -3.07
C ILE A 163 -0.33 16.32 -4.30
N CYS A 164 -0.46 15.01 -4.07
CA CYS A 164 -0.57 14.03 -5.16
C CYS A 164 -1.79 14.29 -6.04
N LEU A 165 -2.96 14.58 -5.46
CA LEU A 165 -4.19 14.91 -6.19
C LEU A 165 -4.03 16.20 -7.00
N GLY A 166 -3.41 17.24 -6.43
CA GLY A 166 -3.09 18.48 -7.13
C GLY A 166 -2.14 18.25 -8.31
N LEU A 167 -1.02 17.56 -8.08
CA LEU A 167 -0.08 17.20 -9.14
C LEU A 167 -0.73 16.34 -10.23
N TRP A 168 -1.65 15.44 -9.85
CA TRP A 168 -2.40 14.62 -10.79
C TRP A 168 -3.35 15.44 -11.64
N HIS A 169 -4.04 16.41 -11.06
CA HIS A 169 -4.97 17.28 -11.79
C HIS A 169 -4.27 18.09 -12.88
N PHE A 170 -3.07 18.61 -12.59
CA PHE A 170 -2.26 19.42 -13.52
C PHE A 170 -1.38 18.58 -14.46
N SER A 171 -1.27 17.26 -14.23
CA SER A 171 -0.43 16.40 -15.07
C SER A 171 -1.10 16.09 -16.41
N PHE A 172 -0.34 16.32 -17.50
CA PHE A 172 -0.74 15.91 -18.82
C PHE A 172 -0.42 14.43 -19.00
N PHE A 173 -1.43 13.59 -19.14
CA PHE A 173 -1.24 12.18 -19.46
C PHE A 173 -1.29 12.00 -20.98
N PRO A 174 -0.23 11.49 -21.60
CA PRO A 174 -0.36 10.98 -22.95
C PRO A 174 -1.44 9.89 -22.93
N ALA A 175 -2.29 9.89 -23.95
CA ALA A 175 -3.21 8.77 -24.14
C ALA A 175 -2.39 7.46 -24.06
N PRO A 176 -2.90 6.41 -23.40
CA PRO A 176 -2.21 5.15 -23.39
C PRO A 176 -1.86 4.81 -24.83
N VAL A 177 -0.58 4.66 -25.11
CA VAL A 177 -0.15 4.09 -26.38
C VAL A 177 -0.67 2.67 -26.35
N VAL A 178 -1.87 2.48 -26.89
CA VAL A 178 -2.35 1.15 -27.23
C VAL A 178 -1.33 0.67 -28.27
N PRO A 179 -0.48 -0.29 -27.99
CA PRO A 179 0.36 -0.84 -29.02
C PRO A 179 -0.62 -1.28 -30.12
N ASP A 180 -0.38 -0.88 -31.37
CA ASP A 180 -1.02 -1.50 -32.53
C ASP A 180 -0.61 -2.97 -32.55
N THR A 181 -1.08 -3.70 -31.60
CA THR A 181 -1.09 -5.12 -31.65
C THR A 181 -2.24 -5.47 -32.58
N GLU A 182 -1.92 -5.66 -33.88
CA GLU A 182 -2.61 -6.67 -34.62
C GLU A 182 -3.02 -7.74 -33.61
N LYS A 183 -4.33 -8.01 -33.52
CA LYS A 183 -4.92 -9.03 -32.65
C LYS A 183 -4.15 -10.34 -32.84
N LYS A 184 -3.02 -10.47 -32.15
CA LYS A 184 -2.43 -11.79 -31.93
C LYS A 184 -3.51 -12.56 -31.21
N PRO A 185 -3.96 -13.71 -31.77
CA PRO A 185 -4.97 -14.52 -31.11
C PRO A 185 -4.53 -14.68 -29.66
N GLU A 186 -5.40 -14.33 -28.72
CA GLU A 186 -5.19 -14.62 -27.30
C GLU A 186 -4.80 -16.09 -27.21
N ARG A 187 -3.51 -16.36 -27.09
CA ARG A 187 -3.05 -17.66 -26.66
C ARG A 187 -3.48 -17.78 -25.22
N THR A 188 -4.70 -18.26 -25.03
CA THR A 188 -5.14 -18.78 -23.74
C THR A 188 -4.22 -19.94 -23.41
N LEU A 189 -3.16 -19.63 -22.65
CA LEU A 189 -2.31 -20.68 -22.11
C LEU A 189 -3.21 -21.57 -21.26
N PRO A 190 -3.27 -22.88 -21.53
CA PRO A 190 -4.12 -23.75 -20.74
C PRO A 190 -3.69 -23.63 -19.28
N LEU A 191 -4.66 -23.44 -18.38
CA LEU A 191 -4.44 -23.23 -16.93
C LEU A 191 -3.43 -24.24 -16.34
N LYS A 192 -3.37 -25.44 -16.91
CA LYS A 192 -2.46 -26.51 -16.51
C LYS A 192 -0.97 -26.12 -16.65
N HIS A 193 -0.61 -25.20 -17.54
CA HIS A 193 0.78 -24.73 -17.69
C HIS A 193 1.13 -23.62 -16.68
N ILE A 194 0.15 -22.91 -16.16
CA ILE A 194 0.33 -21.90 -15.12
C ILE A 194 0.64 -22.57 -13.78
N PHE A 195 -0.05 -23.68 -13.45
CA PHE A 195 0.14 -24.44 -12.20
C PHE A 195 1.26 -25.49 -12.32
N SER A 196 2.46 -25.04 -12.70
CA SER A 196 3.65 -25.90 -12.72
C SER A 196 4.31 -25.99 -11.33
N THR A 197 5.12 -27.01 -11.10
CA THR A 197 5.93 -27.13 -9.86
C THR A 197 6.80 -25.89 -9.65
N ALA A 198 7.37 -25.34 -10.73
CA ALA A 198 8.15 -24.09 -10.69
C ALA A 198 7.31 -22.91 -10.20
N PHE A 199 6.05 -22.80 -10.62
CA PHE A 199 5.13 -21.77 -10.13
C PHE A 199 4.90 -21.89 -8.62
N PHE A 200 4.62 -23.10 -8.10
CA PHE A 200 4.42 -23.30 -6.67
C PHE A 200 5.68 -23.01 -5.84
N LEU A 201 6.85 -23.42 -6.32
CA LEU A 201 8.12 -23.11 -5.67
C LEU A 201 8.39 -21.61 -5.64
N TYR A 202 8.11 -20.90 -6.73
CA TYR A 202 8.23 -19.45 -6.80
C TYR A 202 7.25 -18.75 -5.83
N VAL A 203 5.98 -19.16 -5.82
CA VAL A 203 4.97 -18.63 -4.89
C VAL A 203 5.37 -18.89 -3.42
N ALA A 204 5.88 -20.08 -3.10
CA ALA A 204 6.34 -20.40 -1.76
C ALA A 204 7.56 -19.53 -1.35
N ALA A 205 8.53 -19.35 -2.23
CA ALA A 205 9.71 -18.54 -1.97
C ALA A 205 9.35 -17.06 -1.77
N VAL A 206 8.56 -16.49 -2.68
CA VAL A 206 8.09 -15.09 -2.58
C VAL A 206 7.18 -14.91 -1.37
N GLY A 207 6.27 -15.85 -1.12
CA GLY A 207 5.37 -15.82 0.04
C GLY A 207 6.15 -15.87 1.35
N GLY A 208 7.16 -16.73 1.47
CA GLY A 208 8.04 -16.80 2.64
C GLY A 208 8.82 -15.50 2.87
N TYR A 209 9.37 -14.92 1.81
CA TYR A 209 10.05 -13.63 1.87
C TYR A 209 9.11 -12.51 2.33
N LEU A 210 7.96 -12.36 1.68
CA LEU A 210 6.99 -11.31 2.03
C LEU A 210 6.45 -11.47 3.45
N SER A 211 6.19 -12.70 3.91
CA SER A 211 5.75 -12.98 5.27
C SER A 211 6.79 -12.53 6.30
N SER A 212 8.07 -12.83 6.07
CA SER A 212 9.18 -12.43 6.95
C SER A 212 9.31 -10.90 7.01
N VAL A 213 9.28 -10.23 5.86
CA VAL A 213 9.34 -8.76 5.79
C VAL A 213 8.16 -8.13 6.51
N THR A 214 6.94 -8.63 6.28
CA THR A 214 5.71 -8.10 6.91
C THR A 214 5.73 -8.31 8.42
N ALA A 215 6.18 -9.47 8.91
CA ALA A 215 6.34 -9.73 10.32
C ALA A 215 7.29 -8.74 10.98
N MET A 216 8.47 -8.54 10.38
CA MET A 216 9.43 -7.53 10.85
C MET A 216 8.83 -6.12 10.86
N HIS A 217 8.14 -5.72 9.81
CA HIS A 217 7.55 -4.39 9.69
C HIS A 217 6.51 -4.09 10.78
N ASN A 218 5.69 -5.06 11.12
CA ASN A 218 4.54 -4.85 12.01
C ASN A 218 4.88 -5.09 13.49
N TRP A 219 5.81 -5.99 13.78
CA TRP A 219 6.06 -6.44 15.15
C TRP A 219 7.38 -6.00 15.75
N PHE A 220 8.36 -5.58 14.93
CA PHE A 220 9.70 -5.25 15.43
C PHE A 220 9.69 -4.16 16.51
N VAL A 221 8.93 -3.08 16.31
CA VAL A 221 8.87 -1.97 17.28
C VAL A 221 8.22 -2.44 18.58
N ASN A 222 7.09 -3.18 18.49
CA ASN A 222 6.43 -3.72 19.67
C ASN A 222 7.34 -4.68 20.45
N TYR A 223 8.08 -5.53 19.74
CA TYR A 223 9.07 -6.43 20.35
C TYR A 223 10.20 -5.64 21.02
N ALA A 224 10.75 -4.63 20.35
CA ALA A 224 11.84 -3.83 20.89
C ALA A 224 11.42 -3.08 22.17
N VAL A 225 10.22 -2.49 22.20
CA VAL A 225 9.69 -1.81 23.40
C VAL A 225 9.55 -2.78 24.56
N ILE A 226 9.02 -3.98 24.34
CA ILE A 226 8.81 -4.98 25.40
C ILE A 226 10.14 -5.56 25.88
N SER A 227 11.06 -5.89 24.97
CA SER A 227 12.30 -6.62 25.29
C SER A 227 13.41 -5.72 25.84
N PHE A 228 13.47 -4.47 25.41
CA PHE A 228 14.54 -3.55 25.77
C PHE A 228 14.07 -2.40 26.67
N HIS A 229 12.79 -2.37 27.07
CA HIS A 229 12.19 -1.34 27.93
C HIS A 229 12.44 0.10 27.42
N MET A 230 12.45 0.27 26.09
CA MET A 230 12.67 1.56 25.41
C MET A 230 11.39 2.41 25.35
#